data_c3a7c68e0a32251835bbfadf00435c52
#
_entry.id   c3a7c68e0a32251835bbfadf00435c52
#
_cell.length_a   1.000
_cell.length_b   1.000
_cell.length_c   1.000
_cell.angle_alpha   90.00
_cell.angle_beta   90.00
_cell.angle_gamma   90.00
#
_symmetry.space_group_name_H-M   'P 1'
#
loop_
_entity.id
_entity.type
_entity.pdbx_description
1 polymer ?
#
loop_
_entity_poly.entity_id
_entity_poly.type
_entity_poly.pdbx_seq_one_letter_code
_entity_poly.pdbx_strand_id
1 'polypeptide(L)'
;MNQRQFELLEWLVSYHTESPPGRNTDPLQDDIVQLLKQLGFTIQREAMYEHDSVVIGTLKGTDAQAPKLILNGHIDVASVEDDQYWTYPPFQLTEHQDWLYGRGVSDMKGGMSSLFYVLERLHQEGHRPKGDIIVQSVVGEEVGGAGTKRACEVGSKGDLAL
;
A
#
# COMPACT_ATOMS: atom_id res chain seq x y z
N MET A 1 -1.61 -16.61 8.82
CA MET A 1 -1.69 -15.13 9.01
C MET A 1 -2.14 -14.86 10.44
N ASN A 2 -1.65 -13.81 11.10
CA ASN A 2 -2.18 -13.43 12.42
C ASN A 2 -3.40 -12.50 12.27
N GLN A 3 -4.14 -12.29 13.37
CA GLN A 3 -5.40 -11.53 13.36
C GLN A 3 -5.21 -10.10 12.84
N ARG A 4 -4.16 -9.36 13.29
CA ARG A 4 -3.95 -7.98 12.86
C ARG A 4 -3.62 -7.86 11.37
N GLN A 5 -2.83 -8.78 10.85
CA GLN A 5 -2.50 -8.81 9.43
C GLN A 5 -3.73 -9.14 8.58
N PHE A 6 -4.61 -10.03 9.07
CA PHE A 6 -5.90 -10.31 8.43
C PHE A 6 -6.79 -9.06 8.38
N GLU A 7 -6.93 -8.33 9.50
CA GLU A 7 -7.70 -7.08 9.56
C GLU A 7 -7.16 -6.01 8.59
N LEU A 8 -5.83 -5.88 8.47
CA LEU A 8 -5.22 -4.96 7.51
C LEU A 8 -5.51 -5.37 6.06
N LEU A 9 -5.50 -6.68 5.76
CA LEU A 9 -5.84 -7.16 4.43
C LEU A 9 -7.33 -6.98 4.13
N GLU A 10 -8.20 -7.29 5.07
CA GLU A 10 -9.64 -7.08 4.96
C GLU A 10 -9.96 -5.61 4.69
N TRP A 11 -9.36 -4.70 5.47
CA TRP A 11 -9.47 -3.26 5.24
C TRP A 11 -9.03 -2.87 3.83
N LEU A 12 -7.85 -3.30 3.36
CA LEU A 12 -7.36 -2.97 2.02
C LEU A 12 -8.28 -3.53 0.92
N VAL A 13 -8.74 -4.77 1.05
CA VAL A 13 -9.59 -5.44 0.05
C VAL A 13 -10.96 -4.78 -0.06
N SER A 14 -11.50 -4.21 1.03
CA SER A 14 -12.82 -3.58 1.03
C SER A 14 -12.93 -2.35 0.13
N TYR A 15 -11.81 -1.77 -0.28
CA TYR A 15 -11.78 -0.62 -1.20
C TYR A 15 -11.80 -1.04 -2.66
N HIS A 16 -12.73 -0.45 -3.42
CA HIS A 16 -12.85 -0.60 -4.87
C HIS A 16 -11.84 0.29 -5.58
N THR A 17 -10.60 -0.19 -5.69
CA THR A 17 -9.47 0.55 -6.26
C THR A 17 -9.09 0.05 -7.65
N GLU A 18 -10.07 -0.31 -8.46
CA GLU A 18 -9.84 -0.84 -9.80
C GLU A 18 -9.14 0.19 -10.69
N SER A 19 -8.08 -0.25 -11.36
CA SER A 19 -7.43 0.49 -12.43
C SER A 19 -8.37 0.59 -13.63
N PRO A 20 -8.18 1.59 -14.53
CA PRO A 20 -9.25 2.07 -15.40
C PRO A 20 -10.31 1.03 -15.75
N PRO A 21 -11.61 1.46 -15.76
CA PRO A 21 -12.09 2.85 -15.70
C PRO A 21 -12.31 3.41 -14.29
N GLY A 22 -12.21 2.61 -13.25
CA GLY A 22 -12.62 2.97 -11.88
C GLY A 22 -11.89 4.18 -11.31
N ARG A 23 -10.57 4.15 -11.27
CA ARG A 23 -9.69 5.23 -10.78
C ARG A 23 -10.26 5.98 -9.57
N ASN A 24 -10.39 5.29 -8.43
CA ASN A 24 -10.89 5.87 -7.19
C ASN A 24 -10.08 5.37 -6.00
N THR A 25 -8.79 5.65 -6.01
CA THR A 25 -7.87 5.17 -4.96
C THR A 25 -7.73 6.17 -3.81
N ASP A 26 -8.11 7.44 -4.01
CA ASP A 26 -7.92 8.50 -3.01
C ASP A 26 -8.55 8.20 -1.64
N PRO A 27 -9.74 7.60 -1.52
CA PRO A 27 -10.28 7.24 -0.21
C PRO A 27 -9.37 6.27 0.57
N LEU A 28 -8.79 5.26 -0.10
CA LEU A 28 -7.84 4.36 0.53
C LEU A 28 -6.51 5.06 0.83
N GLN A 29 -6.04 5.94 -0.06
CA GLN A 29 -4.83 6.75 0.20
C GLN A 29 -5.01 7.67 1.41
N ASP A 30 -6.20 8.24 1.62
CA ASP A 30 -6.49 9.06 2.80
C ASP A 30 -6.31 8.26 4.10
N ASP A 31 -6.81 7.03 4.14
CA ASP A 31 -6.66 6.15 5.30
C ASP A 31 -5.21 5.69 5.47
N ILE A 32 -4.49 5.38 4.39
CA ILE A 32 -3.06 5.07 4.43
C ILE A 32 -2.26 6.25 4.97
N VAL A 33 -2.59 7.47 4.58
CA VAL A 33 -1.98 8.70 5.13
C VAL A 33 -2.18 8.79 6.64
N GLN A 34 -3.40 8.50 7.12
CA GLN A 34 -3.67 8.52 8.57
C GLN A 34 -2.86 7.45 9.30
N LEU A 35 -2.83 6.23 8.78
CA LEU A 35 -2.04 5.14 9.34
C LEU A 35 -0.55 5.52 9.43
N LEU A 36 0.04 5.98 8.33
CA LEU A 36 1.46 6.35 8.30
C LEU A 36 1.78 7.52 9.23
N LYS A 37 0.90 8.52 9.34
CA LYS A 37 1.07 9.62 10.31
C LYS A 37 1.05 9.12 11.75
N GLN A 38 0.17 8.19 12.10
CA GLN A 38 0.13 7.57 13.44
C GLN A 38 1.43 6.82 13.76
N LEU A 39 2.09 6.26 12.74
CA LEU A 39 3.38 5.59 12.87
C LEU A 39 4.59 6.55 12.85
N GLY A 40 4.36 7.86 12.77
CA GLY A 40 5.41 8.88 12.82
C GLY A 40 6.02 9.27 11.48
N PHE A 41 5.41 8.87 10.37
CA PHE A 41 5.86 9.24 9.02
C PHE A 41 5.47 10.68 8.68
N THR A 42 6.35 11.39 7.99
CA THR A 42 6.01 12.61 7.24
C THR A 42 5.50 12.24 5.87
N ILE A 43 4.48 12.95 5.38
CA ILE A 43 3.76 12.58 4.15
C ILE A 43 3.98 13.62 3.06
N GLN A 44 4.27 13.12 1.85
CA GLN A 44 4.16 13.83 0.60
C GLN A 44 3.09 13.14 -0.24
N ARG A 45 2.19 13.89 -0.86
CA ARG A 45 1.14 13.35 -1.72
C ARG A 45 1.22 14.01 -3.09
N GLU A 46 1.19 13.20 -4.13
CA GLU A 46 1.30 13.61 -5.52
C GLU A 46 0.04 13.20 -6.29
N ALA A 47 -0.70 14.16 -6.81
CA ALA A 47 -1.83 13.88 -7.68
C ALA A 47 -1.35 13.24 -8.99
N MET A 48 -2.00 12.16 -9.41
CA MET A 48 -1.71 11.43 -10.65
C MET A 48 -2.83 11.62 -11.68
N TYR A 49 -4.04 11.31 -11.25
CA TYR A 49 -5.27 11.42 -12.05
C TYR A 49 -6.35 12.02 -11.17
N GLU A 50 -7.53 12.26 -11.75
CA GLU A 50 -8.72 12.62 -10.97
C GLU A 50 -9.03 11.44 -10.01
N HIS A 51 -9.09 11.70 -8.71
CA HIS A 51 -9.31 10.72 -7.63
C HIS A 51 -8.24 9.64 -7.44
N ASP A 52 -7.06 9.83 -8.03
CA ASP A 52 -5.90 8.95 -7.83
C ASP A 52 -4.66 9.77 -7.46
N SER A 53 -3.97 9.34 -6.40
CA SER A 53 -2.72 9.96 -5.97
C SER A 53 -1.69 8.92 -5.53
N VAL A 54 -0.42 9.33 -5.56
CA VAL A 54 0.68 8.60 -4.94
C VAL A 54 0.94 9.19 -3.56
N VAL A 55 1.08 8.34 -2.56
CA VAL A 55 1.48 8.73 -1.21
C VAL A 55 2.89 8.24 -0.93
N ILE A 56 3.74 9.17 -0.49
CA ILE A 56 5.11 8.90 -0.08
C ILE A 56 5.22 9.26 1.40
N GLY A 57 5.42 8.24 2.23
CA GLY A 57 5.67 8.41 3.67
C GLY A 57 7.16 8.26 3.97
N THR A 58 7.74 9.14 4.77
CA THR A 58 9.14 9.04 5.20
C THR A 58 9.23 8.99 6.72
N LEU A 59 9.73 7.89 7.26
CA LEU A 59 10.13 7.76 8.66
C LEU A 59 11.64 7.99 8.76
N LYS A 60 12.02 9.04 9.48
CA LYS A 60 13.44 9.39 9.64
C LYS A 60 14.17 8.38 10.52
N GLY A 61 15.30 7.91 10.01
CA GLY A 61 16.24 7.11 10.78
C GLY A 61 17.03 7.93 11.80
N THR A 62 17.78 7.21 12.62
CA THR A 62 18.64 7.80 13.68
C THR A 62 20.02 8.19 13.17
N ASP A 63 20.41 7.73 11.99
CA ASP A 63 21.71 7.95 11.34
C ASP A 63 21.51 8.34 9.87
N ALA A 64 21.80 9.59 9.54
CA ALA A 64 21.62 10.13 8.18
C ALA A 64 22.58 9.50 7.14
N GLN A 65 23.62 8.78 7.59
CA GLN A 65 24.55 8.08 6.71
C GLN A 65 24.17 6.60 6.48
N ALA A 66 23.21 6.08 7.26
CA ALA A 66 22.75 4.72 7.07
C ALA A 66 21.90 4.57 5.79
N PRO A 67 21.93 3.39 5.15
CA PRO A 67 21.15 3.12 3.93
C PRO A 67 19.66 3.37 4.13
N LYS A 68 19.02 3.98 3.13
CA LYS A 68 17.59 4.24 3.08
C LYS A 68 16.88 3.07 2.40
N LEU A 69 15.81 2.61 3.02
CA LEU A 69 14.98 1.53 2.51
C LEU A 69 13.69 2.11 1.90
N ILE A 70 13.42 1.78 0.65
CA ILE A 70 12.12 2.00 0.02
C ILE A 70 11.28 0.72 0.15
N LEU A 71 10.04 0.90 0.59
CA LEU A 71 8.97 -0.09 0.56
C LEU A 71 7.94 0.40 -0.45
N ASN A 72 7.97 -0.17 -1.66
CA ASN A 72 7.09 0.22 -2.76
C ASN A 72 5.98 -0.82 -2.93
N GLY A 73 4.75 -0.36 -3.09
CA GLY A 73 3.65 -1.24 -3.40
C GLY A 73 2.44 -0.47 -3.92
N HIS A 74 1.67 -1.13 -4.81
CA HIS A 74 0.48 -0.53 -5.41
C HIS A 74 -0.79 -0.92 -4.66
N ILE A 75 -1.77 -0.03 -4.73
CA ILE A 75 -3.09 -0.22 -4.13
C ILE A 75 -4.20 -0.35 -5.17
N ASP A 76 -3.91 -0.01 -6.41
CA ASP A 76 -4.83 -0.30 -7.50
C ASP A 76 -4.87 -1.80 -7.78
N VAL A 77 -5.97 -2.25 -8.37
CA VAL A 77 -6.23 -3.64 -8.71
C VAL A 77 -6.81 -3.75 -10.11
N ALA A 78 -6.58 -4.86 -10.77
CA ALA A 78 -7.21 -5.15 -12.05
C ALA A 78 -8.73 -5.21 -11.93
N SER A 79 -9.45 -4.81 -12.97
CA SER A 79 -10.91 -4.85 -13.01
C SER A 79 -11.46 -6.23 -12.63
N VAL A 80 -12.57 -6.24 -11.91
CA VAL A 80 -13.31 -7.47 -11.60
C VAL A 80 -14.19 -7.94 -12.75
N GLU A 81 -14.39 -7.06 -13.75
CA GLU A 81 -15.27 -7.29 -14.91
C GLU A 81 -16.73 -7.59 -14.50
N ASP A 82 -17.16 -8.85 -14.58
CA ASP A 82 -18.53 -9.27 -14.24
C ASP A 82 -18.52 -10.12 -12.96
N ASP A 83 -19.21 -9.66 -11.94
CA ASP A 83 -19.30 -10.31 -10.62
C ASP A 83 -19.83 -11.74 -10.69
N GLN A 84 -20.57 -12.12 -11.74
CA GLN A 84 -21.07 -13.48 -11.91
C GLN A 84 -19.96 -14.55 -12.03
N TYR A 85 -18.74 -14.15 -12.38
CA TYR A 85 -17.60 -15.06 -12.48
C TYR A 85 -16.85 -15.27 -11.17
N TRP A 86 -17.28 -14.57 -10.10
CA TRP A 86 -16.66 -14.67 -8.79
C TRP A 86 -17.43 -15.64 -7.90
N THR A 87 -16.73 -16.62 -7.32
CA THR A 87 -17.30 -17.53 -6.32
C THR A 87 -17.62 -16.81 -5.00
N TYR A 88 -16.79 -15.82 -4.66
CA TYR A 88 -16.93 -14.97 -3.47
C TYR A 88 -16.90 -13.50 -3.90
N PRO A 89 -17.57 -12.58 -3.18
CA PRO A 89 -17.55 -11.17 -3.52
C PRO A 89 -16.12 -10.62 -3.62
N PRO A 90 -15.74 -9.97 -4.74
CA PRO A 90 -14.36 -9.58 -4.99
C PRO A 90 -13.78 -8.56 -3.99
N PHE A 91 -14.62 -7.68 -3.43
CA PHE A 91 -14.21 -6.65 -2.46
C PHE A 91 -14.60 -6.98 -1.01
N GLN A 92 -14.82 -8.25 -0.73
CA GLN A 92 -14.99 -8.79 0.61
C GLN A 92 -13.98 -9.92 0.82
N LEU A 93 -13.06 -9.73 1.78
CA LEU A 93 -12.11 -10.79 2.10
C LEU A 93 -12.86 -12.01 2.63
N THR A 94 -12.72 -13.14 1.96
CA THR A 94 -13.38 -14.40 2.34
C THR A 94 -12.32 -15.47 2.61
N GLU A 95 -12.37 -16.06 3.80
CA GLU A 95 -11.56 -17.23 4.15
C GLU A 95 -12.36 -18.52 3.91
N HIS A 96 -11.79 -19.43 3.13
CA HIS A 96 -12.37 -20.75 2.89
C HIS A 96 -11.27 -21.79 2.69
N GLN A 97 -11.28 -22.87 3.47
CA GLN A 97 -10.33 -24.00 3.37
C GLN A 97 -8.85 -23.55 3.34
N ASP A 98 -8.45 -22.74 4.30
CA ASP A 98 -7.07 -22.19 4.42
C ASP A 98 -6.64 -21.23 3.30
N TRP A 99 -7.55 -20.84 2.41
CA TRP A 99 -7.32 -19.85 1.37
C TRP A 99 -8.07 -18.54 1.65
N LEU A 100 -7.47 -17.44 1.21
CA LEU A 100 -8.08 -16.12 1.23
C LEU A 100 -8.46 -15.71 -0.19
N TYR A 101 -9.71 -15.29 -0.35
CA TYR A 101 -10.28 -14.87 -1.62
C TYR A 101 -10.66 -13.39 -1.57
N GLY A 102 -10.40 -12.69 -2.66
CA GLY A 102 -10.73 -11.29 -2.86
C GLY A 102 -9.86 -10.66 -3.94
N ARG A 103 -10.35 -9.62 -4.60
CA ARG A 103 -9.57 -8.90 -5.62
C ARG A 103 -8.38 -8.18 -4.92
N GLY A 104 -7.18 -8.39 -5.47
CA GLY A 104 -5.96 -7.81 -4.93
C GLY A 104 -5.32 -8.56 -3.75
N VAL A 105 -5.92 -9.66 -3.27
CA VAL A 105 -5.34 -10.47 -2.16
C VAL A 105 -3.95 -10.95 -2.51
N SER A 106 -3.71 -11.40 -3.73
CA SER A 106 -2.41 -11.85 -4.22
C SER A 106 -1.58 -10.71 -4.79
N ASP A 107 -2.21 -9.80 -5.53
CA ASP A 107 -1.58 -8.71 -6.26
C ASP A 107 -2.30 -7.38 -6.02
N MET A 108 -1.74 -6.42 -5.17
CA MET A 108 -0.71 -6.81 -4.18
C MET A 108 -1.09 -6.35 -2.77
N LYS A 109 -2.42 -6.25 -2.47
CA LYS A 109 -2.94 -5.82 -1.15
C LYS A 109 -2.46 -6.74 0.00
N GLY A 110 -2.22 -8.04 -0.30
CA GLY A 110 -1.59 -8.97 0.65
C GLY A 110 -0.15 -8.57 1.01
N GLY A 111 0.63 -8.15 0.02
CA GLY A 111 1.95 -7.56 0.23
C GLY A 111 1.88 -6.27 1.04
N MET A 112 0.95 -5.37 0.68
CA MET A 112 0.73 -4.11 1.40
C MET A 112 0.30 -4.34 2.86
N SER A 113 -0.57 -5.31 3.13
CA SER A 113 -0.97 -5.66 4.51
C SER A 113 0.21 -6.13 5.35
N SER A 114 1.11 -6.91 4.74
CA SER A 114 2.33 -7.38 5.41
C SER A 114 3.28 -6.23 5.70
N LEU A 115 3.43 -5.30 4.76
CA LEU A 115 4.24 -4.10 4.91
C LEU A 115 3.72 -3.24 6.08
N PHE A 116 2.43 -2.91 6.09
CA PHE A 116 1.84 -2.11 7.18
C PHE A 116 1.91 -2.83 8.52
N TYR A 117 1.69 -4.13 8.56
CA TYR A 117 1.83 -4.91 9.78
C TYR A 117 3.26 -4.83 10.37
N VAL A 118 4.29 -4.95 9.54
CA VAL A 118 5.69 -4.83 9.99
C VAL A 118 5.96 -3.41 10.55
N LEU A 119 5.47 -2.38 9.88
CA LEU A 119 5.64 -0.99 10.35
C LEU A 119 4.92 -0.74 11.68
N GLU A 120 3.71 -1.25 11.86
CA GLU A 120 2.98 -1.19 13.14
C GLU A 120 3.77 -1.90 14.25
N ARG A 121 4.33 -3.09 13.97
CA ARG A 121 5.13 -3.84 14.95
C ARG A 121 6.39 -3.09 15.35
N LEU A 122 7.13 -2.54 14.39
CA LEU A 122 8.32 -1.73 14.69
C LEU A 122 7.98 -0.53 15.58
N HIS A 123 6.86 0.15 15.28
CA HIS A 123 6.40 1.29 16.07
C HIS A 123 6.00 0.88 17.50
N GLN A 124 5.19 -0.19 17.65
CA GLN A 124 4.72 -0.69 18.95
C GLN A 124 5.87 -1.17 19.85
N GLU A 125 6.90 -1.76 19.27
CA GLU A 125 8.08 -2.24 19.98
C GLU A 125 9.09 -1.12 20.26
N GLY A 126 8.82 0.11 19.83
CA GLY A 126 9.70 1.27 20.03
C GLY A 126 10.99 1.20 19.20
N HIS A 127 11.03 0.34 18.18
CA HIS A 127 12.18 0.25 17.30
C HIS A 127 12.32 1.49 16.42
N ARG A 128 13.53 2.04 16.40
CA ARG A 128 13.88 3.13 15.47
C ARG A 128 14.85 2.61 14.42
N PRO A 129 14.54 2.76 13.13
CA PRO A 129 15.46 2.37 12.06
C PRO A 129 16.73 3.22 12.11
N LYS A 130 17.86 2.68 11.67
CA LYS A 130 19.09 3.47 11.49
C LYS A 130 18.94 4.42 10.30
N GLY A 131 18.67 3.89 9.11
CA GLY A 131 18.40 4.68 7.92
C GLY A 131 16.93 5.04 7.79
N ASP A 132 16.61 5.96 6.90
CA ASP A 132 15.21 6.31 6.59
C ASP A 132 14.46 5.10 6.03
N ILE A 133 13.19 4.94 6.44
CA ILE A 133 12.22 4.07 5.76
C ILE A 133 11.29 4.96 4.94
N ILE A 134 11.17 4.65 3.66
CA ILE A 134 10.33 5.37 2.71
C ILE A 134 9.27 4.40 2.20
N VAL A 135 8.01 4.67 2.51
CA VAL A 135 6.86 3.94 1.97
C VAL A 135 6.38 4.68 0.73
N GLN A 136 6.21 3.98 -0.36
CA GLN A 136 5.60 4.49 -1.59
C GLN A 136 4.33 3.67 -1.85
N SER A 137 3.16 4.23 -1.47
CA SER A 137 1.87 3.70 -1.85
C SER A 137 1.49 4.28 -3.21
N VAL A 138 1.60 3.46 -4.24
CA VAL A 138 1.48 3.91 -5.63
C VAL A 138 0.20 3.42 -6.29
N VAL A 139 -0.13 4.02 -7.44
CA VAL A 139 -1.30 3.72 -8.27
C VAL A 139 -0.89 3.55 -9.73
N GLY A 140 -1.72 2.85 -10.50
CA GLY A 140 -1.51 2.66 -11.93
C GLY A 140 -0.41 1.63 -12.25
N GLU A 141 -0.11 0.72 -11.33
CA GLU A 141 0.79 -0.40 -11.60
C GLU A 141 0.19 -1.35 -12.62
N GLU A 142 -1.06 -1.72 -12.45
CA GLU A 142 -1.84 -2.63 -13.30
C GLU A 142 -1.97 -2.13 -14.77
N VAL A 143 -1.56 -0.90 -15.03
CA VAL A 143 -1.62 -0.25 -16.36
C VAL A 143 -0.31 0.44 -16.74
N GLY A 144 0.84 -0.04 -16.23
CA GLY A 144 2.15 0.36 -16.68
C GLY A 144 3.05 1.14 -15.71
N GLY A 145 2.71 1.22 -14.41
CA GLY A 145 3.63 1.67 -13.36
C GLY A 145 3.84 3.18 -13.26
N ALA A 146 2.85 3.98 -13.70
CA ALA A 146 2.96 5.45 -13.71
C ALA A 146 3.19 6.04 -12.30
N GLY A 147 2.62 5.44 -11.25
CA GLY A 147 2.77 5.90 -9.87
C GLY A 147 4.19 5.75 -9.34
N THR A 148 4.83 4.60 -9.56
CA THR A 148 6.24 4.39 -9.20
C THR A 148 7.16 5.35 -9.97
N LYS A 149 6.90 5.54 -11.25
CA LYS A 149 7.62 6.54 -12.06
C LYS A 149 7.50 7.94 -11.43
N ARG A 150 6.28 8.35 -11.04
CA ARG A 150 6.05 9.64 -10.39
C ARG A 150 6.82 9.77 -9.08
N ALA A 151 6.82 8.75 -8.23
CA ALA A 151 7.59 8.74 -6.99
C ALA A 151 9.10 8.99 -7.26
N CYS A 152 9.66 8.38 -8.30
CA CYS A 152 11.05 8.63 -8.71
C CYS A 152 11.27 10.05 -9.21
N GLU A 153 10.37 10.61 -10.02
CA GLU A 153 10.45 11.96 -10.58
C GLU A 153 10.45 13.04 -9.50
N VAL A 154 9.68 12.88 -8.44
CA VAL A 154 9.65 13.83 -7.30
C VAL A 154 10.80 13.63 -6.31
N GLY A 155 11.76 12.78 -6.66
CA GLY A 155 13.01 12.62 -5.90
C GLY A 155 12.93 11.64 -4.73
N SER A 156 11.87 10.81 -4.64
CA SER A 156 11.81 9.73 -3.65
C SER A 156 12.79 8.63 -4.03
N LYS A 157 13.97 8.64 -3.40
CA LYS A 157 15.10 7.74 -3.69
C LYS A 157 15.61 7.08 -2.42
N GLY A 158 16.06 5.83 -2.55
CA GLY A 158 16.71 5.06 -1.49
C GLY A 158 17.87 4.22 -2.04
N ASP A 159 18.55 3.54 -1.14
CA ASP A 159 19.69 2.68 -1.45
C ASP A 159 19.25 1.23 -1.70
N LEU A 160 18.12 0.83 -1.10
CA LEU A 160 17.49 -0.47 -1.24
C LEU A 160 15.99 -0.28 -1.52
N ALA A 161 15.38 -1.19 -2.28
CA ALA A 161 13.94 -1.22 -2.54
C ALA A 161 13.40 -2.67 -2.45
N LEU A 162 12.22 -2.79 -1.84
CA LEU A 162 11.38 -3.99 -1.77
C LEU A 162 10.02 -3.67 -2.35
#